data_877e77ca338d4be10f8db172b2b14ef7
#
_entry.id   877e77ca338d4be10f8db172b2b14ef7
#
_cell.length_a   1.000
_cell.length_b   1.000
_cell.length_c   1.000
_cell.angle_alpha   90.00
_cell.angle_beta   90.00
_cell.angle_gamma   90.00
#
_symmetry.space_group_name_H-M   'P 1'
#
loop_
_entity.id
_entity.type
_entity.pdbx_description
1 polymer ?
#
loop_
_entity_poly.entity_id
_entity_poly.type
_entity_poly.pdbx_seq_one_letter_code
_entity_poly.pdbx_strand_id
1 'polypeptide(L)'
;RVTTSAGVFLEGGRQAGSVNLMMPSQVKQIGDVEVVITNADGAEVTVPNDTVFTMIGREAPLEFFRRSGVHIQGEMTPRNWAGLGLFVALCTFIYHWKSGGALTMLFKENHWFPFNIPDLLTGLSVTAADPSTLLGILNFNLGKPGFYYSCAYCALVAVFGWRRVRLRQTPYVKWQTASLAAFQIVPLFLLPYIVLP
;
A
#
# COMPACT_ATOMS: atom_id res chain seq x y z
N ARG A 1 -12.27 20.87 32.51
CA ARG A 1 -11.02 21.62 32.39
C ARG A 1 -9.88 20.63 32.16
N VAL A 2 -9.24 20.71 31.02
CA VAL A 2 -8.09 19.86 30.67
C VAL A 2 -6.83 20.69 30.89
N THR A 3 -5.98 20.27 31.84
CA THR A 3 -4.66 20.87 32.03
C THR A 3 -3.66 20.08 31.20
N THR A 4 -3.00 20.73 30.25
CA THR A 4 -1.88 20.15 29.50
C THR A 4 -0.59 20.36 30.27
N SER A 5 0.10 19.29 30.64
CA SER A 5 1.49 19.38 31.08
C SER A 5 2.35 19.84 29.89
N ALA A 6 3.32 20.69 30.12
CA ALA A 6 4.28 21.10 29.12
C ALA A 6 4.98 19.87 28.56
N GLY A 7 4.83 19.60 27.27
CA GLY A 7 5.54 18.50 26.59
C GLY A 7 7.02 18.84 26.44
N VAL A 8 7.84 17.82 26.24
CA VAL A 8 9.30 17.88 26.08
C VAL A 8 9.79 18.88 24.98
N PHE A 9 8.90 19.28 24.07
CA PHE A 9 9.19 20.25 22.99
C PHE A 9 9.08 21.72 23.41
N LEU A 10 8.82 22.00 24.68
CA LEU A 10 8.49 23.31 25.21
C LEU A 10 9.47 23.76 26.30
N GLU A 11 10.72 23.38 26.20
CA GLU A 11 11.79 23.88 27.05
C GLU A 11 11.97 25.38 26.79
N GLY A 12 11.60 26.19 27.75
CA GLY A 12 11.82 27.64 27.76
C GLY A 12 10.58 28.40 28.19
N GLY A 13 10.42 28.57 29.51
CA GLY A 13 9.67 29.67 30.12
C GLY A 13 8.17 29.79 29.81
N ARG A 14 7.48 28.69 29.48
CA ARG A 14 6.04 28.75 29.26
C ARG A 14 5.27 28.74 30.58
N GLN A 15 4.35 29.69 30.68
CA GLN A 15 3.35 29.67 31.74
C GLN A 15 2.40 28.47 31.55
N ALA A 16 2.04 27.84 32.68
CA ALA A 16 1.06 26.77 32.65
C ALA A 16 -0.28 27.29 32.10
N GLY A 17 -0.66 26.78 30.92
CA GLY A 17 -1.95 27.07 30.31
C GLY A 17 -3.02 26.06 30.71
N SER A 18 -4.29 26.43 30.58
CA SER A 18 -5.39 25.51 30.70
C SER A 18 -6.26 25.54 29.45
N VAL A 19 -6.74 24.37 29.03
CA VAL A 19 -7.72 24.25 27.93
C VAL A 19 -9.07 23.93 28.54
N ASN A 20 -10.07 24.77 28.24
CA ASN A 20 -11.47 24.52 28.60
C ASN A 20 -12.20 24.01 27.34
N LEU A 21 -12.76 22.81 27.43
CA LEU A 21 -13.52 22.22 26.35
C LEU A 21 -15.01 22.49 26.57
N MET A 22 -15.66 23.16 25.62
CA MET A 22 -17.09 23.45 25.63
C MET A 22 -17.75 22.73 24.47
N MET A 23 -18.26 21.52 24.71
CA MET A 23 -18.93 20.71 23.67
C MET A 23 -20.19 20.06 24.22
N PRO A 24 -21.26 20.00 23.43
CA PRO A 24 -21.46 20.66 22.14
C PRO A 24 -21.83 22.14 22.32
N SER A 25 -21.25 23.01 21.51
CA SER A 25 -21.49 24.41 21.54
C SER A 25 -21.38 25.07 20.16
N GLN A 26 -22.03 26.19 19.94
CA GLN A 26 -21.94 26.99 18.73
C GLN A 26 -21.51 28.41 19.07
N VAL A 27 -20.62 28.98 18.29
CA VAL A 27 -20.23 30.37 18.39
C VAL A 27 -21.36 31.22 17.81
N LYS A 28 -21.98 32.08 18.64
CA LYS A 28 -23.05 32.98 18.23
C LYS A 28 -22.51 34.29 17.70
N GLN A 29 -21.57 34.89 18.42
CA GLN A 29 -21.00 36.18 18.08
C GLN A 29 -19.54 36.27 18.56
N ILE A 30 -18.71 36.89 17.76
CA ILE A 30 -17.32 37.22 18.09
C ILE A 30 -17.25 38.75 18.20
N GLY A 31 -16.96 39.26 19.41
CA GLY A 31 -16.69 40.67 19.68
C GLY A 31 -15.21 40.94 19.77
N ASP A 32 -14.84 42.18 20.03
CA ASP A 32 -13.42 42.61 20.10
C ASP A 32 -12.68 42.02 21.30
N VAL A 33 -13.38 41.80 22.43
CA VAL A 33 -12.80 41.33 23.69
C VAL A 33 -13.50 40.10 24.26
N GLU A 34 -14.56 39.65 23.62
CA GLU A 34 -15.39 38.54 24.11
C GLU A 34 -15.98 37.70 22.98
N VAL A 35 -16.30 36.46 23.25
CA VAL A 35 -17.01 35.55 22.36
C VAL A 35 -18.25 35.02 23.07
N VAL A 36 -19.39 35.14 22.45
CA VAL A 36 -20.65 34.56 22.93
C VAL A 36 -20.83 33.17 22.30
N ILE A 37 -20.97 32.19 23.19
CA ILE A 37 -21.13 30.79 22.81
C ILE A 37 -22.45 30.28 23.31
N THR A 38 -23.23 29.61 22.48
CA THR A 38 -24.48 28.93 22.87
C THR A 38 -24.20 27.46 23.13
N ASN A 39 -24.51 26.99 24.33
CA ASN A 39 -24.39 25.59 24.72
C ASN A 39 -25.56 24.74 24.16
N ALA A 40 -25.46 23.40 24.30
CA ALA A 40 -26.52 22.47 23.90
C ALA A 40 -27.87 22.78 24.55
N ASP A 41 -27.85 23.29 25.77
CA ASP A 41 -29.04 23.64 26.53
C ASP A 41 -29.66 24.99 26.11
N GLY A 42 -29.12 25.66 25.08
CA GLY A 42 -29.53 26.96 24.61
C GLY A 42 -29.06 28.12 25.50
N ALA A 43 -28.29 27.85 26.55
CA ALA A 43 -27.75 28.90 27.42
C ALA A 43 -26.56 29.60 26.73
N GLU A 44 -26.58 30.95 26.84
CA GLU A 44 -25.47 31.74 26.30
C GLU A 44 -24.40 31.96 27.37
N VAL A 45 -23.15 31.69 26.98
CA VAL A 45 -21.98 31.89 27.82
C VAL A 45 -21.05 32.88 27.13
N THR A 46 -20.71 33.96 27.82
CA THR A 46 -19.72 34.91 27.33
C THR A 46 -18.35 34.58 27.87
N VAL A 47 -17.40 34.43 26.98
CA VAL A 47 -16.02 34.10 27.29
C VAL A 47 -15.11 35.25 26.88
N PRO A 48 -14.32 35.81 27.81
CA PRO A 48 -13.35 36.84 27.46
C PRO A 48 -12.28 36.25 26.51
N ASN A 49 -11.92 36.99 25.48
CA ASN A 49 -11.03 36.51 24.45
C ASN A 49 -10.22 37.64 23.83
N ASP A 50 -8.91 37.37 23.63
CA ASP A 50 -7.98 38.28 22.95
C ASP A 50 -7.76 37.89 21.50
N THR A 51 -7.89 36.59 21.17
CA THR A 51 -7.62 36.09 19.84
C THR A 51 -8.46 34.84 19.55
N VAL A 52 -9.14 34.82 18.42
CA VAL A 52 -9.93 33.67 17.95
C VAL A 52 -9.17 32.95 16.82
N PHE A 53 -8.87 31.67 17.02
CA PHE A 53 -8.37 30.81 15.96
C PHE A 53 -9.50 29.93 15.42
N THR A 54 -9.98 30.23 14.21
CA THR A 54 -10.97 29.39 13.54
C THR A 54 -10.28 28.22 12.86
N MET A 55 -10.42 27.02 13.43
CA MET A 55 -9.93 25.77 12.85
C MET A 55 -11.04 25.01 12.10
N ILE A 56 -11.86 25.76 11.36
CA ILE A 56 -12.90 25.17 10.53
C ILE A 56 -12.20 24.52 9.34
N GLY A 57 -12.38 23.21 9.18
CA GLY A 57 -11.87 22.50 8.01
C GLY A 57 -12.41 23.17 6.74
N ARG A 58 -11.52 23.73 5.94
CA ARG A 58 -11.89 24.36 4.66
C ARG A 58 -11.82 23.29 3.59
N GLU A 59 -12.89 23.13 2.83
CA GLU A 59 -12.81 22.35 1.59
C GLU A 59 -11.77 23.00 0.66
N ALA A 60 -10.84 22.18 0.16
CA ALA A 60 -9.87 22.68 -0.78
C ALA A 60 -10.60 23.20 -2.03
N PRO A 61 -10.29 24.41 -2.54
CA PRO A 61 -10.95 24.97 -3.72
C PRO A 61 -10.47 24.25 -5.00
N LEU A 62 -10.85 22.98 -5.14
CA LEU A 62 -10.38 22.09 -6.22
C LEU A 62 -10.72 22.64 -7.61
N GLU A 63 -11.88 23.28 -7.76
CA GLU A 63 -12.26 23.88 -9.03
C GLU A 63 -11.35 25.04 -9.45
N PHE A 64 -10.93 25.85 -8.49
CA PHE A 64 -9.96 26.92 -8.75
C PHE A 64 -8.64 26.34 -9.24
N PHE A 65 -8.13 25.31 -8.59
CA PHE A 65 -6.88 24.66 -9.01
C PHE A 65 -7.01 24.00 -10.37
N ARG A 66 -8.15 23.37 -10.69
CA ARG A 66 -8.42 22.79 -12.02
C ARG A 66 -8.41 23.86 -13.09
N ARG A 67 -9.08 24.99 -12.86
CA ARG A 67 -9.09 26.12 -13.83
C ARG A 67 -7.72 26.75 -14.01
N SER A 68 -6.90 26.74 -12.96
CA SER A 68 -5.52 27.24 -13.01
C SER A 68 -4.52 26.26 -13.64
N GLY A 69 -4.98 25.09 -14.11
CA GLY A 69 -4.10 24.07 -14.72
C GLY A 69 -3.18 23.37 -13.72
N VAL A 70 -3.42 23.49 -12.42
CA VAL A 70 -2.64 22.81 -11.38
C VAL A 70 -3.05 21.35 -11.31
N HIS A 71 -2.06 20.45 -11.44
CA HIS A 71 -2.32 19.02 -11.33
C HIS A 71 -2.66 18.63 -9.89
N ILE A 72 -3.87 18.11 -9.70
CA ILE A 72 -4.34 17.63 -8.40
C ILE A 72 -3.97 16.16 -8.28
N GLN A 73 -3.17 15.83 -7.26
CA GLN A 73 -2.77 14.46 -7.01
C GLN A 73 -3.98 13.60 -6.58
N GLY A 74 -4.19 12.48 -7.26
CA GLY A 74 -5.31 11.56 -7.02
C GLY A 74 -6.47 11.71 -8.00
N GLU A 75 -6.48 12.70 -8.89
CA GLU A 75 -7.49 12.79 -9.94
C GLU A 75 -7.23 11.76 -11.05
N MET A 76 -8.30 11.09 -11.45
CA MET A 76 -8.27 10.08 -12.50
C MET A 76 -8.28 10.76 -13.88
N THR A 77 -7.11 10.89 -14.47
CA THR A 77 -6.97 11.35 -15.85
C THR A 77 -7.33 10.23 -16.84
N PRO A 78 -7.66 10.53 -18.11
CA PRO A 78 -7.88 9.51 -19.14
C PRO A 78 -6.71 8.52 -19.28
N ARG A 79 -5.48 8.99 -19.07
CA ARG A 79 -4.29 8.14 -19.06
C ARG A 79 -4.31 7.14 -17.89
N ASN A 80 -4.78 7.56 -16.70
CA ASN A 80 -4.89 6.70 -15.53
C ASN A 80 -5.99 5.64 -15.75
N TRP A 81 -7.11 6.01 -16.37
CA TRP A 81 -8.15 5.08 -16.77
C TRP A 81 -7.66 4.04 -17.78
N ALA A 82 -6.93 4.47 -18.79
CA ALA A 82 -6.31 3.56 -19.76
C ALA A 82 -5.30 2.62 -19.07
N GLY A 83 -4.48 3.15 -18.16
CA GLY A 83 -3.56 2.35 -17.36
C GLY A 83 -4.27 1.33 -16.47
N LEU A 84 -5.37 1.72 -15.83
CA LEU A 84 -6.19 0.80 -15.04
C LEU A 84 -6.80 -0.29 -15.90
N GLY A 85 -7.37 0.06 -17.06
CA GLY A 85 -7.92 -0.91 -18.01
C GLY A 85 -6.87 -1.92 -18.49
N LEU A 86 -5.68 -1.44 -18.85
CA LEU A 86 -4.56 -2.29 -19.24
C LEU A 86 -4.13 -3.21 -18.08
N PHE A 87 -4.06 -2.69 -16.88
CA PHE A 87 -3.72 -3.50 -15.70
C PHE A 87 -4.74 -4.60 -15.43
N VAL A 88 -6.04 -4.29 -15.50
CA VAL A 88 -7.11 -5.29 -15.35
C VAL A 88 -7.02 -6.36 -16.44
N ALA A 89 -6.80 -5.95 -17.71
CA ALA A 89 -6.62 -6.89 -18.82
C ALA A 89 -5.41 -7.80 -18.61
N LEU A 90 -4.28 -7.25 -18.14
CA LEU A 90 -3.08 -8.01 -17.81
C LEU A 90 -3.33 -9.01 -16.68
N CYS A 91 -4.01 -8.60 -15.61
CA CYS A 91 -4.35 -9.49 -14.50
C CYS A 91 -5.27 -10.63 -14.95
N THR A 92 -6.26 -10.33 -15.80
CA THR A 92 -7.17 -11.32 -16.37
C THR A 92 -6.43 -12.32 -17.25
N PHE A 93 -5.53 -11.81 -18.11
CA PHE A 93 -4.67 -12.66 -18.95
C PHE A 93 -3.81 -13.60 -18.10
N ILE A 94 -3.08 -13.07 -17.09
CA ILE A 94 -2.23 -13.87 -16.21
C ILE A 94 -3.04 -14.91 -15.44
N TYR A 95 -4.23 -14.54 -14.98
CA TYR A 95 -5.14 -15.47 -14.30
C TYR A 95 -5.53 -16.64 -15.19
N HIS A 96 -6.01 -16.38 -16.40
CA HIS A 96 -6.41 -17.43 -17.36
C HIS A 96 -5.23 -18.25 -17.86
N TRP A 97 -4.07 -17.64 -18.03
CA TRP A 97 -2.84 -18.34 -18.41
C TRP A 97 -2.36 -19.33 -17.32
N LYS A 98 -2.57 -18.99 -16.04
CA LYS A 98 -2.16 -19.79 -14.88
C LYS A 98 -3.20 -20.87 -14.50
N SER A 99 -4.49 -20.62 -14.71
CA SER A 99 -5.60 -21.37 -14.11
C SER A 99 -5.89 -22.72 -14.74
N GLY A 100 -5.22 -23.11 -15.81
CA GLY A 100 -5.47 -24.36 -16.53
C GLY A 100 -6.66 -24.30 -17.50
N GLY A 101 -7.18 -23.11 -17.81
CA GLY A 101 -8.27 -22.91 -18.76
C GLY A 101 -7.84 -22.99 -20.23
N ALA A 102 -8.73 -22.56 -21.13
CA ALA A 102 -8.52 -22.60 -22.58
C ALA A 102 -7.21 -21.94 -23.04
N LEU A 103 -6.85 -20.80 -22.41
CA LEU A 103 -5.60 -20.11 -22.74
C LEU A 103 -4.37 -20.96 -22.36
N THR A 104 -4.39 -21.61 -21.21
CA THR A 104 -3.30 -22.51 -20.78
C THR A 104 -3.17 -23.70 -21.73
N MET A 105 -4.30 -24.28 -22.17
CA MET A 105 -4.32 -25.39 -23.13
C MET A 105 -3.74 -24.96 -24.47
N LEU A 106 -4.11 -23.79 -24.99
CA LEU A 106 -3.58 -23.23 -26.22
C LEU A 106 -2.05 -23.09 -26.16
N PHE A 107 -1.52 -22.57 -25.05
CA PHE A 107 -0.08 -22.44 -24.87
C PHE A 107 0.63 -23.81 -24.78
N LYS A 108 -0.01 -24.80 -24.15
CA LYS A 108 0.52 -26.13 -24.00
C LYS A 108 0.53 -26.89 -25.33
N GLU A 109 -0.54 -26.85 -26.10
CA GLU A 109 -0.67 -27.52 -27.39
C GLU A 109 0.34 -26.99 -28.43
N ASN A 110 0.61 -25.70 -28.40
CA ASN A 110 1.57 -25.06 -29.28
C ASN A 110 3.01 -25.10 -28.76
N HIS A 111 3.29 -25.75 -27.63
CA HIS A 111 4.60 -25.75 -26.99
C HIS A 111 5.19 -24.35 -26.78
N TRP A 112 4.33 -23.35 -26.47
CA TRP A 112 4.75 -22.01 -26.17
C TRP A 112 5.26 -21.91 -24.73
N PHE A 113 6.03 -20.86 -24.48
CA PHE A 113 6.52 -20.58 -23.11
C PHE A 113 5.37 -20.58 -22.09
N PRO A 114 5.52 -21.26 -20.95
CA PRO A 114 6.73 -21.94 -20.43
C PRO A 114 6.80 -23.45 -20.72
N PHE A 115 5.86 -24.02 -21.44
CA PHE A 115 5.73 -25.48 -21.63
C PHE A 115 6.84 -26.10 -22.47
N ASN A 116 7.63 -25.30 -23.19
CA ASN A 116 8.80 -25.72 -23.95
C ASN A 116 10.10 -25.83 -23.10
N ILE A 117 10.13 -25.28 -21.89
CA ILE A 117 11.34 -25.23 -21.08
C ILE A 117 11.79 -26.59 -20.52
N PRO A 118 10.87 -27.43 -19.98
CA PRO A 118 11.25 -28.75 -19.48
C PRO A 118 11.95 -29.62 -20.53
N ASP A 119 11.46 -29.60 -21.77
CA ASP A 119 12.04 -30.42 -22.86
C ASP A 119 13.47 -29.98 -23.19
N LEU A 120 13.74 -28.69 -23.13
CA LEU A 120 15.07 -28.12 -23.33
C LEU A 120 16.06 -28.58 -22.24
N LEU A 121 15.61 -28.59 -20.97
CA LEU A 121 16.48 -28.96 -19.84
C LEU A 121 16.72 -30.45 -19.76
N THR A 122 15.74 -31.29 -20.06
CA THR A 122 15.92 -32.76 -20.13
C THR A 122 16.89 -33.15 -21.23
N GLY A 123 16.93 -32.41 -22.34
CA GLY A 123 17.91 -32.56 -23.39
C GLY A 123 19.35 -32.20 -22.96
N LEU A 124 19.50 -31.37 -21.95
CA LEU A 124 20.82 -30.93 -21.43
C LEU A 124 21.34 -31.78 -20.28
N SER A 125 20.50 -32.45 -19.49
CA SER A 125 20.91 -33.23 -18.32
C SER A 125 19.95 -34.38 -18.01
N VAL A 126 20.47 -35.56 -17.86
CA VAL A 126 19.73 -36.75 -17.40
C VAL A 126 19.16 -36.52 -15.98
N THR A 127 19.89 -35.82 -15.13
CA THR A 127 19.45 -35.49 -13.76
C THR A 127 18.19 -34.59 -13.73
N ALA A 128 17.98 -33.82 -14.78
CA ALA A 128 16.76 -32.97 -14.91
C ALA A 128 15.51 -33.80 -15.24
N ALA A 129 15.66 -35.05 -15.67
CA ALA A 129 14.54 -35.95 -15.91
C ALA A 129 14.09 -36.72 -14.66
N ASP A 130 14.94 -36.77 -13.61
CA ASP A 130 14.63 -37.49 -12.38
C ASP A 130 13.85 -36.62 -11.40
N PRO A 131 12.56 -36.90 -11.14
CA PRO A 131 11.70 -36.07 -10.27
C PRO A 131 12.13 -36.12 -8.80
N SER A 132 13.00 -37.00 -8.39
CA SER A 132 13.51 -37.09 -7.01
C SER A 132 14.65 -36.12 -6.72
N THR A 133 15.22 -35.51 -7.76
CA THR A 133 16.32 -34.56 -7.63
C THR A 133 15.82 -33.12 -7.62
N LEU A 134 16.59 -32.22 -6.98
CA LEU A 134 16.27 -30.79 -7.02
C LEU A 134 16.16 -30.21 -8.44
N LEU A 135 17.02 -30.69 -9.35
CA LEU A 135 17.00 -30.35 -10.77
C LEU A 135 15.71 -30.84 -11.45
N GLY A 136 15.27 -32.05 -11.12
CA GLY A 136 14.01 -32.60 -11.65
C GLY A 136 12.78 -31.86 -11.14
N ILE A 137 12.75 -31.56 -9.84
CA ILE A 137 11.68 -30.74 -9.24
C ILE A 137 11.63 -29.36 -9.92
N LEU A 138 12.78 -28.72 -10.08
CA LEU A 138 12.85 -27.42 -10.74
C LEU A 138 12.39 -27.51 -12.21
N ASN A 139 12.87 -28.52 -12.94
CA ASN A 139 12.49 -28.75 -14.34
C ASN A 139 10.96 -28.92 -14.49
N PHE A 140 10.37 -29.75 -13.64
CA PHE A 140 8.91 -29.93 -13.62
C PHE A 140 8.14 -28.64 -13.36
N ASN A 141 8.64 -27.81 -12.45
CA ASN A 141 7.99 -26.55 -12.11
C ASN A 141 8.22 -25.45 -13.15
N LEU A 142 9.35 -25.49 -13.87
CA LEU A 142 9.63 -24.57 -14.98
C LEU A 142 8.64 -24.68 -16.14
N GLY A 143 7.96 -25.81 -16.31
CA GLY A 143 6.85 -25.97 -17.25
C GLY A 143 5.52 -25.38 -16.76
N LYS A 144 5.44 -24.88 -15.53
CA LYS A 144 4.18 -24.39 -14.97
C LYS A 144 4.11 -22.87 -15.01
N PRO A 145 3.07 -22.25 -15.59
CA PRO A 145 2.86 -20.81 -15.54
C PRO A 145 2.81 -20.24 -14.11
N GLY A 146 2.32 -21.04 -13.15
CA GLY A 146 2.25 -20.67 -11.73
C GLY A 146 3.62 -20.40 -11.09
N PHE A 147 4.66 -21.08 -11.54
CA PHE A 147 6.04 -20.85 -11.09
C PHE A 147 6.50 -19.43 -11.43
N TYR A 148 6.32 -19.00 -12.68
CA TYR A 148 6.72 -17.66 -13.13
C TYR A 148 5.92 -16.56 -12.47
N TYR A 149 4.62 -16.79 -12.27
CA TYR A 149 3.79 -15.87 -11.50
C TYR A 149 4.31 -15.69 -10.07
N SER A 150 4.64 -16.80 -9.40
CA SER A 150 5.17 -16.75 -8.04
C SER A 150 6.57 -16.13 -7.98
N CYS A 151 7.44 -16.40 -8.96
CA CYS A 151 8.70 -15.70 -9.12
C CYS A 151 8.54 -14.18 -9.25
N ALA A 152 7.65 -13.73 -10.14
CA ALA A 152 7.38 -12.32 -10.35
C ALA A 152 6.83 -11.66 -9.09
N TYR A 153 5.93 -12.32 -8.37
CA TYR A 153 5.42 -11.87 -7.09
C TYR A 153 6.53 -11.72 -6.04
N CYS A 154 7.37 -12.75 -5.88
CA CYS A 154 8.49 -12.69 -4.94
C CYS A 154 9.50 -11.59 -5.29
N ALA A 155 9.77 -11.40 -6.58
CA ALA A 155 10.64 -10.32 -7.06
C ALA A 155 10.05 -8.93 -6.70
N LEU A 156 8.76 -8.72 -6.90
CA LEU A 156 8.08 -7.50 -6.51
C LEU A 156 8.18 -7.26 -4.99
N VAL A 157 7.88 -8.28 -4.19
CA VAL A 157 8.00 -8.19 -2.72
C VAL A 157 9.43 -7.85 -2.31
N ALA A 158 10.43 -8.48 -2.91
CA ALA A 158 11.84 -8.21 -2.63
C ALA A 158 12.25 -6.78 -3.01
N VAL A 159 11.90 -6.32 -4.21
CA VAL A 159 12.23 -4.98 -4.71
C VAL A 159 11.57 -3.89 -3.85
N PHE A 160 10.26 -4.01 -3.60
CA PHE A 160 9.55 -3.00 -2.80
C PHE A 160 9.97 -3.07 -1.32
N GLY A 161 10.23 -4.26 -0.78
CA GLY A 161 10.77 -4.45 0.56
C GLY A 161 12.14 -3.79 0.70
N TRP A 162 13.05 -4.03 -0.25
CA TRP A 162 14.37 -3.40 -0.27
C TRP A 162 14.29 -1.87 -0.38
N ARG A 163 13.43 -1.35 -1.30
CA ARG A 163 13.18 0.09 -1.43
C ARG A 163 12.65 0.70 -0.13
N ARG A 164 11.70 0.02 0.53
CA ARG A 164 11.16 0.46 1.82
C ARG A 164 12.23 0.55 2.89
N VAL A 165 13.10 -0.47 2.99
CA VAL A 165 14.21 -0.50 3.96
C VAL A 165 15.23 0.60 3.67
N ARG A 166 15.52 0.88 2.39
CA ARG A 166 16.41 1.98 2.00
C ARG A 166 15.88 3.36 2.35
N LEU A 167 14.58 3.57 2.17
CA LEU A 167 13.93 4.85 2.45
C LEU A 167 13.71 5.10 3.94
N ARG A 168 13.48 4.03 4.71
CA ARG A 168 13.19 4.11 6.15
C ARG A 168 14.16 3.22 6.92
N GLN A 169 15.31 3.76 7.29
CA GLN A 169 16.42 3.00 7.87
C GLN A 169 16.27 2.64 9.36
N THR A 170 15.04 2.57 9.88
CA THR A 170 14.79 2.19 11.28
C THR A 170 14.93 0.67 11.46
N PRO A 171 15.47 0.18 12.61
CA PRO A 171 15.57 -1.24 12.90
C PRO A 171 14.22 -1.97 12.82
N TYR A 172 13.17 -1.33 13.31
CA TYR A 172 11.80 -1.86 13.25
C TYR A 172 11.35 -2.15 11.82
N VAL A 173 11.52 -1.20 10.89
CA VAL A 173 11.14 -1.37 9.48
C VAL A 173 11.93 -2.48 8.80
N LYS A 174 13.22 -2.63 9.14
CA LYS A 174 14.08 -3.70 8.60
C LYS A 174 13.55 -5.07 9.02
N TRP A 175 13.33 -5.29 10.31
CA TRP A 175 12.82 -6.56 10.84
C TRP A 175 11.41 -6.88 10.36
N GLN A 176 10.51 -5.91 10.38
CA GLN A 176 9.15 -6.07 9.86
C GLN A 176 9.15 -6.46 8.37
N THR A 177 9.96 -5.79 7.56
CA THR A 177 10.03 -6.09 6.13
C THR A 177 10.65 -7.46 5.87
N ALA A 178 11.71 -7.82 6.60
CA ALA A 178 12.34 -9.14 6.49
C ALA A 178 11.38 -10.27 6.89
N SER A 179 10.64 -10.14 8.00
CA SER A 179 9.68 -11.15 8.43
C SER A 179 8.53 -11.31 7.43
N LEU A 180 7.97 -10.20 6.91
CA LEU A 180 6.92 -10.24 5.90
C LEU A 180 7.42 -10.89 4.60
N ALA A 181 8.63 -10.55 4.15
CA ALA A 181 9.22 -11.15 2.96
C ALA A 181 9.47 -12.65 3.16
N ALA A 182 10.01 -13.06 4.31
CA ALA A 182 10.23 -14.48 4.63
C ALA A 182 8.92 -15.26 4.65
N PHE A 183 7.88 -14.71 5.28
CA PHE A 183 6.55 -15.34 5.36
C PHE A 183 5.86 -15.47 4.00
N GLN A 184 6.20 -14.63 3.03
CA GLN A 184 5.64 -14.68 1.68
C GLN A 184 6.50 -15.56 0.76
N ILE A 185 7.82 -15.46 0.81
CA ILE A 185 8.71 -16.17 -0.10
C ILE A 185 8.84 -17.64 0.27
N VAL A 186 9.03 -17.98 1.54
CA VAL A 186 9.27 -19.35 1.95
C VAL A 186 8.07 -20.27 1.69
N PRO A 187 6.86 -20.02 2.26
CA PRO A 187 5.74 -20.94 2.08
C PRO A 187 5.07 -20.84 0.70
N LEU A 188 5.14 -19.69 0.02
CA LEU A 188 4.44 -19.51 -1.26
C LEU A 188 5.31 -19.82 -2.48
N PHE A 189 6.62 -19.81 -2.34
CA PHE A 189 7.53 -20.06 -3.45
C PHE A 189 8.54 -21.16 -3.18
N LEU A 190 9.37 -21.06 -2.12
CA LEU A 190 10.44 -22.02 -1.88
C LEU A 190 9.89 -23.41 -1.60
N LEU A 191 8.91 -23.56 -0.70
CA LEU A 191 8.35 -24.86 -0.37
C LEU A 191 7.68 -25.53 -1.56
N PRO A 192 6.69 -24.93 -2.27
CA PRO A 192 5.93 -25.63 -3.30
C PRO A 192 6.67 -25.79 -4.63
N TYR A 193 7.71 -25.01 -4.91
CA TYR A 193 8.35 -25.02 -6.22
C TYR A 193 9.82 -25.48 -6.22
N ILE A 194 10.46 -25.52 -5.05
CA ILE A 194 11.89 -25.87 -4.95
C ILE A 194 12.10 -27.06 -4.04
N VAL A 195 11.40 -27.15 -2.90
CA VAL A 195 11.65 -28.18 -1.88
C VAL A 195 10.72 -29.37 -2.04
N LEU A 196 9.44 -29.14 -2.30
CA LEU A 196 8.44 -30.19 -2.43
C LEU A 196 8.28 -30.61 -3.90
N PRO A 197 8.23 -31.93 -4.18
CA PRO A 197 8.05 -32.44 -5.52
C PRO A 197 6.66 -32.17 -6.08
#